data_a629f9c0f52b7d085bce56d74ae4ff53
#
_entry.id   a629f9c0f52b7d085bce56d74ae4ff53
#
_cell.length_a   1.000
_cell.length_b   1.000
_cell.length_c   1.000
_cell.angle_alpha   90.00
_cell.angle_beta   90.00
_cell.angle_gamma   90.00
#
_symmetry.space_group_name_H-M   'P 1'
#
loop_
_entity.id
_entity.type
_entity.pdbx_description
1 polymer ?
#
loop_
_entity_poly.entity_id
_entity_poly.type
_entity_poly.pdbx_seq_one_letter_code
_entity_poly.pdbx_strand_id
1 'polypeptide(L)'
;SMLLRPPQLDALGLEAALRWQASMLFRASQVRLELDIQALEERPGNEIEQACFRIAQESLTNALRHACAGEVHLRLHSIDGDSFRLEVSDDGDGFEPEGPRGLGLIVMRERAQTVGGTLAIESAPGAGTRVTLRLPYHPVGESVHDDGGR
;
A
#
# COMPACT_ATOMS: atom_id res chain seq x y z
N SER A 1 -1.91 16.76 1.79
CA SER A 1 -2.98 16.58 2.69
C SER A 1 -2.50 16.56 4.13
N MET A 2 -3.27 17.12 4.97
CA MET A 2 -2.93 17.19 6.38
C MET A 2 -3.45 15.98 7.14
N LEU A 3 -3.26 14.81 6.57
CA LEU A 3 -3.71 13.59 7.21
C LEU A 3 -2.93 13.35 8.49
N LEU A 4 -3.65 13.06 9.53
CA LEU A 4 -3.02 12.67 10.77
C LEU A 4 -2.42 11.28 10.62
N ARG A 5 -1.36 11.03 11.37
CA ARG A 5 -0.78 9.69 11.38
C ARG A 5 -1.77 8.73 12.03
N PRO A 6 -2.10 7.63 11.36
CA PRO A 6 -3.03 6.67 11.94
C PRO A 6 -2.49 6.11 13.25
N PRO A 7 -3.29 6.16 14.33
CA PRO A 7 -2.80 5.66 15.62
C PRO A 7 -2.45 4.18 15.62
N GLN A 8 -3.04 3.40 14.70
CA GLN A 8 -2.73 1.98 14.60
C GLN A 8 -1.28 1.73 14.24
N LEU A 9 -0.66 2.65 13.49
CA LEU A 9 0.75 2.49 13.14
C LEU A 9 1.65 2.56 14.36
N ASP A 10 1.37 3.49 15.27
CA ASP A 10 2.16 3.59 16.49
C ASP A 10 1.89 2.44 17.44
N ALA A 11 0.65 2.03 17.55
CA ALA A 11 0.27 0.99 18.49
C ALA A 11 0.68 -0.41 18.04
N LEU A 12 0.61 -0.68 16.73
CA LEU A 12 0.76 -2.04 16.23
C LEU A 12 1.97 -2.26 15.34
N GLY A 13 2.53 -1.20 14.74
CA GLY A 13 3.51 -1.34 13.69
C GLY A 13 2.84 -1.60 12.35
N LEU A 14 3.61 -1.49 11.27
CA LEU A 14 3.04 -1.52 9.92
C LEU A 14 2.36 -2.84 9.59
N GLU A 15 3.04 -3.96 9.87
CA GLU A 15 2.49 -5.27 9.49
C GLU A 15 1.14 -5.52 10.13
N ALA A 16 1.06 -5.31 11.44
CA ALA A 16 -0.19 -5.55 12.15
C ALA A 16 -1.24 -4.49 11.82
N ALA A 17 -0.82 -3.26 11.55
CA ALA A 17 -1.76 -2.21 11.18
C ALA A 17 -2.39 -2.50 9.82
N LEU A 18 -1.62 -3.02 8.87
CA LEU A 18 -2.17 -3.41 7.57
C LEU A 18 -3.17 -4.54 7.72
N ARG A 19 -2.85 -5.53 8.53
CA ARG A 19 -3.75 -6.64 8.79
C ARG A 19 -5.05 -6.15 9.42
N TRP A 20 -4.93 -5.27 10.40
CA TRP A 20 -6.09 -4.70 11.07
C TRP A 20 -6.96 -3.93 10.07
N GLN A 21 -6.33 -3.08 9.26
CA GLN A 21 -7.05 -2.24 8.32
C GLN A 21 -7.80 -3.08 7.29
N ALA A 22 -7.12 -4.07 6.71
CA ALA A 22 -7.73 -4.91 5.70
C ALA A 22 -8.90 -5.68 6.29
N SER A 23 -8.72 -6.24 7.49
CA SER A 23 -9.77 -7.01 8.14
C SER A 23 -10.98 -6.14 8.44
N MET A 24 -10.74 -4.90 8.88
CA MET A 24 -11.84 -3.99 9.17
C MET A 24 -12.60 -3.59 7.92
N LEU A 25 -11.88 -3.28 6.85
CA LEU A 25 -12.52 -2.87 5.61
C LEU A 25 -13.37 -3.97 5.00
N PHE A 26 -12.94 -5.22 5.14
CA PHE A 26 -13.63 -6.34 4.51
C PHE A 26 -14.59 -7.06 5.43
N ARG A 27 -14.76 -6.56 6.66
CA ARG A 27 -15.54 -7.28 7.67
C ARG A 27 -16.96 -7.63 7.23
N ALA A 28 -17.63 -6.68 6.58
CA ALA A 28 -19.02 -6.87 6.17
C ALA A 28 -19.14 -7.23 4.70
N SER A 29 -18.02 -7.50 4.03
CA SER A 29 -18.02 -7.80 2.61
C SER A 29 -18.03 -9.30 2.39
N GLN A 30 -18.59 -9.72 1.26
CA GLN A 30 -18.53 -11.11 0.86
C GLN A 30 -17.32 -11.41 -0.01
N VAL A 31 -16.52 -10.41 -0.29
CA VAL A 31 -15.28 -10.58 -1.03
C VAL A 31 -14.29 -11.32 -0.15
N ARG A 32 -13.64 -12.35 -0.71
CA ARG A 32 -12.65 -13.10 0.05
C ARG A 32 -11.35 -12.32 0.12
N LEU A 33 -10.82 -12.17 1.33
CA LEU A 33 -9.60 -11.44 1.56
C LEU A 33 -8.50 -12.43 1.93
N GLU A 34 -7.40 -12.38 1.18
CA GLU A 34 -6.22 -13.20 1.46
C GLU A 34 -5.09 -12.27 1.86
N LEU A 35 -4.49 -12.54 3.01
CA LEU A 35 -3.40 -11.71 3.52
C LEU A 35 -2.13 -12.54 3.59
N ASP A 36 -1.04 -12.01 3.01
CA ASP A 36 0.28 -12.61 3.08
C ASP A 36 1.23 -11.51 3.53
N ILE A 37 1.31 -11.31 4.83
CA ILE A 37 2.07 -10.22 5.42
C ILE A 37 3.24 -10.82 6.17
N GLN A 38 4.45 -10.61 5.63
CA GLN A 38 5.66 -11.11 6.23
C GLN A 38 6.30 -10.03 7.09
N ALA A 39 7.00 -10.44 8.12
CA ALA A 39 7.74 -9.50 8.95
C ALA A 39 8.82 -8.84 8.09
N LEU A 40 8.88 -7.52 8.15
CA LEU A 40 9.89 -6.78 7.41
C LEU A 40 11.21 -6.87 8.17
N GLU A 41 12.31 -6.66 7.42
CA GLU A 41 13.64 -6.82 7.99
C GLU A 41 13.98 -5.74 8.99
N GLU A 42 13.37 -4.57 8.85
CA GLU A 42 13.54 -3.52 9.85
C GLU A 42 12.27 -2.69 9.88
N ARG A 43 12.14 -1.85 10.88
CA ARG A 43 10.98 -0.99 10.99
C ARG A 43 11.14 0.19 10.03
N PRO A 44 10.19 0.39 9.12
CA PRO A 44 10.28 1.55 8.21
C PRO A 44 10.15 2.86 8.97
N GLY A 45 10.66 3.92 8.38
CA GLY A 45 10.48 5.25 8.94
C GLY A 45 9.02 5.63 8.97
N ASN A 46 8.70 6.62 9.82
CA ASN A 46 7.31 7.02 10.03
C ASN A 46 6.61 7.41 8.75
N GLU A 47 7.29 8.14 7.89
CA GLU A 47 6.68 8.62 6.65
C GLU A 47 6.45 7.48 5.67
N ILE A 48 7.35 6.50 5.68
CA ILE A 48 7.21 5.33 4.84
C ILE A 48 6.02 4.49 5.30
N GLU A 49 5.90 4.29 6.62
CA GLU A 49 4.78 3.52 7.17
C GLU A 49 3.46 4.18 6.82
N GLN A 50 3.39 5.50 6.96
CA GLN A 50 2.15 6.21 6.69
C GLN A 50 1.78 6.15 5.20
N ALA A 51 2.76 6.32 4.31
CA ALA A 51 2.50 6.22 2.89
C ALA A 51 2.00 4.82 2.53
N CYS A 52 2.64 3.79 3.05
CA CYS A 52 2.24 2.41 2.78
C CYS A 52 0.82 2.15 3.27
N PHE A 53 0.53 2.58 4.49
CA PHE A 53 -0.79 2.38 5.09
C PHE A 53 -1.89 3.06 4.28
N ARG A 54 -1.64 4.31 3.84
CA ARG A 54 -2.64 5.06 3.09
C ARG A 54 -2.84 4.51 1.68
N ILE A 55 -1.76 4.11 1.01
CA ILE A 55 -1.88 3.53 -0.31
C ILE A 55 -2.59 2.18 -0.25
N ALA A 56 -2.31 1.38 0.79
CA ALA A 56 -3.03 0.13 1.00
C ALA A 56 -4.52 0.40 1.20
N GLN A 57 -4.85 1.41 2.03
CA GLN A 57 -6.23 1.77 2.29
C GLN A 57 -6.97 2.14 1.01
N GLU A 58 -6.35 2.97 0.19
CA GLU A 58 -6.96 3.40 -1.06
C GLU A 58 -7.13 2.24 -2.03
N SER A 59 -6.11 1.39 -2.13
CA SER A 59 -6.16 0.24 -3.04
C SER A 59 -7.23 -0.76 -2.62
N LEU A 60 -7.33 -1.04 -1.33
CA LEU A 60 -8.34 -1.96 -0.81
C LEU A 60 -9.74 -1.38 -0.97
N THR A 61 -9.90 -0.09 -0.70
CA THR A 61 -11.18 0.58 -0.85
C THR A 61 -11.63 0.57 -2.31
N ASN A 62 -10.69 0.80 -3.22
CA ASN A 62 -11.01 0.75 -4.65
C ASN A 62 -11.46 -0.64 -5.08
N ALA A 63 -10.81 -1.67 -4.56
CA ALA A 63 -11.20 -3.04 -4.88
C ALA A 63 -12.62 -3.33 -4.40
N LEU A 64 -12.95 -2.89 -3.18
CA LEU A 64 -14.29 -3.09 -2.66
C LEU A 64 -15.35 -2.31 -3.43
N ARG A 65 -15.01 -1.09 -3.82
CA ARG A 65 -15.99 -0.17 -4.40
C ARG A 65 -16.26 -0.42 -5.87
N HIS A 66 -15.22 -0.77 -6.61
CA HIS A 66 -15.29 -0.69 -8.05
C HIS A 66 -15.01 -2.00 -8.77
N ALA A 67 -14.38 -2.95 -8.13
CA ALA A 67 -13.87 -4.10 -8.87
C ALA A 67 -14.89 -5.19 -9.09
N CYS A 68 -15.92 -5.27 -8.26
CA CYS A 68 -16.85 -6.39 -8.28
C CYS A 68 -16.09 -7.71 -8.16
N ALA A 69 -15.05 -7.69 -7.34
CA ALA A 69 -14.15 -8.82 -7.22
C ALA A 69 -14.75 -9.90 -6.33
N GLY A 70 -14.35 -11.15 -6.56
CA GLY A 70 -14.64 -12.23 -5.63
C GLY A 70 -13.53 -12.40 -4.62
N GLU A 71 -12.32 -11.96 -4.96
CA GLU A 71 -11.17 -12.19 -4.12
C GLU A 71 -10.19 -11.05 -4.23
N VAL A 72 -9.62 -10.64 -3.09
CA VAL A 72 -8.61 -9.61 -3.01
C VAL A 72 -7.43 -10.15 -2.21
N HIS A 73 -6.23 -9.93 -2.72
CA HIS A 73 -4.99 -10.36 -2.05
C HIS A 73 -4.18 -9.14 -1.65
N LEU A 74 -3.67 -9.15 -0.43
CA LEU A 74 -2.70 -8.15 0.01
C LEU A 74 -1.44 -8.85 0.45
N ARG A 75 -0.31 -8.45 -0.11
CA ARG A 75 0.99 -9.04 0.20
C ARG A 75 1.97 -7.97 0.61
N LEU A 76 2.74 -8.26 1.65
CA LEU A 76 3.81 -7.38 2.11
C LEU A 76 5.04 -8.23 2.38
N HIS A 77 6.17 -7.87 1.75
CA HIS A 77 7.42 -8.58 2.01
C HIS A 77 8.62 -7.73 1.63
N SER A 78 9.74 -8.04 2.25
CA SER A 78 11.00 -7.38 1.93
C SER A 78 11.46 -7.80 0.55
N ILE A 79 12.06 -6.86 -0.20
CA ILE A 79 12.68 -7.16 -1.47
C ILE A 79 14.15 -7.44 -1.26
N ASP A 80 14.81 -6.55 -0.51
CA ASP A 80 16.22 -6.70 -0.17
C ASP A 80 16.43 -5.88 1.12
N GLY A 81 17.68 -5.67 1.50
CA GLY A 81 17.96 -4.96 2.74
C GLY A 81 17.53 -3.51 2.76
N ASP A 82 17.25 -2.93 1.60
CA ASP A 82 16.94 -1.51 1.51
C ASP A 82 15.49 -1.20 1.19
N SER A 83 14.71 -2.17 0.77
CA SER A 83 13.36 -1.88 0.29
C SER A 83 12.41 -3.05 0.55
N PHE A 84 11.12 -2.74 0.46
CA PHE A 84 10.07 -3.74 0.60
C PHE A 84 8.95 -3.42 -0.37
N ARG A 85 8.02 -4.35 -0.50
CA ARG A 85 6.96 -4.25 -1.50
C ARG A 85 5.61 -4.56 -0.87
N LEU A 86 4.62 -3.74 -1.23
CA LEU A 86 3.23 -3.99 -0.95
C LEU A 86 2.53 -4.26 -2.29
N GLU A 87 1.71 -5.29 -2.32
CA GLU A 87 0.95 -5.60 -3.52
C GLU A 87 -0.50 -5.84 -3.13
N VAL A 88 -1.43 -5.17 -3.83
CA VAL A 88 -2.86 -5.39 -3.66
C VAL A 88 -3.41 -5.79 -5.03
N SER A 89 -3.98 -6.98 -5.13
CA SER A 89 -4.52 -7.46 -6.40
C SER A 89 -5.93 -7.98 -6.21
N ASP A 90 -6.75 -7.89 -7.26
CA ASP A 90 -8.09 -8.41 -7.24
C ASP A 90 -8.43 -9.04 -8.59
N ASP A 91 -9.44 -9.89 -8.57
CA ASP A 91 -9.92 -10.58 -9.77
C ASP A 91 -11.19 -9.93 -10.32
N GLY A 92 -11.34 -8.64 -10.09
CA GLY A 92 -12.56 -7.95 -10.47
C GLY A 92 -12.58 -7.47 -11.91
N ASP A 93 -13.39 -6.44 -12.13
CA ASP A 93 -13.66 -5.96 -13.49
C ASP A 93 -12.50 -5.22 -14.13
N GLY A 94 -11.59 -4.71 -13.33
CA GLY A 94 -10.51 -3.90 -13.87
C GLY A 94 -11.01 -2.58 -14.41
N PHE A 95 -10.12 -1.80 -14.99
CA PHE A 95 -10.45 -0.51 -15.56
C PHE A 95 -9.30 -0.03 -16.43
N GLU A 96 -9.57 1.02 -17.22
CA GLU A 96 -8.52 1.69 -17.99
C GLU A 96 -7.79 2.65 -17.07
N PRO A 97 -6.50 2.46 -16.81
CA PRO A 97 -5.79 3.35 -15.89
C PRO A 97 -5.79 4.80 -16.33
N GLU A 98 -5.94 5.06 -17.62
CA GLU A 98 -5.95 6.43 -18.12
C GLU A 98 -7.36 6.99 -18.25
N GLY A 99 -8.37 6.26 -17.78
CA GLY A 99 -9.74 6.72 -17.82
C GLY A 99 -10.07 7.60 -16.63
N PRO A 100 -11.37 7.81 -16.38
CA PRO A 100 -11.81 8.74 -15.33
C PRO A 100 -11.32 8.39 -13.93
N ARG A 101 -11.06 7.10 -13.67
CA ARG A 101 -10.59 6.69 -12.35
C ARG A 101 -9.11 6.93 -12.14
N GLY A 102 -8.41 7.41 -13.17
CA GLY A 102 -6.97 7.61 -13.10
C GLY A 102 -6.55 8.73 -12.18
N LEU A 103 -7.44 9.65 -11.84
CA LEU A 103 -7.08 10.75 -10.95
C LEU A 103 -6.66 10.27 -9.58
N GLY A 104 -7.39 9.30 -9.02
CA GLY A 104 -7.00 8.72 -7.75
C GLY A 104 -5.66 8.01 -7.82
N LEU A 105 -5.36 7.43 -8.99
CA LEU A 105 -4.07 6.77 -9.19
C LEU A 105 -2.92 7.75 -9.20
N ILE A 106 -3.16 8.94 -9.76
CA ILE A 106 -2.13 9.99 -9.75
C ILE A 106 -1.79 10.39 -8.32
N VAL A 107 -2.80 10.54 -7.48
CA VAL A 107 -2.59 10.92 -6.08
C VAL A 107 -1.79 9.84 -5.36
N MET A 108 -2.12 8.57 -5.57
CA MET A 108 -1.38 7.48 -4.95
C MET A 108 0.07 7.45 -5.42
N ARG A 109 0.28 7.67 -6.73
CA ARG A 109 1.64 7.65 -7.27
C ARG A 109 2.46 8.80 -6.71
N GLU A 110 1.85 9.98 -6.56
CA GLU A 110 2.55 11.10 -5.96
C GLU A 110 2.88 10.85 -4.50
N ARG A 111 1.98 10.21 -3.77
CA ARG A 111 2.25 9.88 -2.37
C ARG A 111 3.45 8.94 -2.26
N ALA A 112 3.53 7.96 -3.15
CA ALA A 112 4.68 7.05 -3.16
C ALA A 112 5.96 7.80 -3.48
N GLN A 113 5.92 8.65 -4.50
CA GLN A 113 7.12 9.36 -4.95
C GLN A 113 7.63 10.34 -3.91
N THR A 114 6.75 10.93 -3.12
CA THR A 114 7.13 11.87 -2.08
C THR A 114 8.09 11.25 -1.07
N VAL A 115 7.98 9.95 -0.83
CA VAL A 115 8.86 9.28 0.12
C VAL A 115 9.90 8.40 -0.58
N GLY A 116 10.09 8.61 -1.88
CA GLY A 116 11.13 7.90 -2.61
C GLY A 116 10.74 6.54 -3.13
N GLY A 117 9.45 6.24 -3.16
CA GLY A 117 8.96 4.98 -3.65
C GLY A 117 8.43 5.07 -5.07
N THR A 118 7.95 3.94 -5.57
CA THR A 118 7.34 3.85 -6.90
C THR A 118 6.05 3.05 -6.81
N LEU A 119 5.11 3.40 -7.68
CA LEU A 119 3.83 2.72 -7.75
C LEU A 119 3.57 2.30 -9.18
N ALA A 120 3.24 1.04 -9.37
CA ALA A 120 2.84 0.51 -10.67
C ALA A 120 1.43 -0.02 -10.56
N ILE A 121 0.61 0.25 -11.57
CA ILE A 121 -0.77 -0.22 -11.59
C ILE A 121 -1.00 -0.92 -12.90
N GLU A 122 -1.41 -2.18 -12.81
CA GLU A 122 -1.74 -2.99 -13.97
C GLU A 122 -3.23 -3.29 -13.91
N SER A 123 -3.97 -2.82 -14.89
CA SER A 123 -5.40 -3.06 -14.96
C SER A 123 -5.86 -2.90 -16.39
N ALA A 124 -6.88 -3.66 -16.74
CA ALA A 124 -7.56 -3.52 -18.02
C ALA A 124 -8.96 -4.05 -17.81
N PRO A 125 -9.93 -3.59 -18.61
CA PRO A 125 -11.30 -4.09 -18.48
C PRO A 125 -11.33 -5.61 -18.58
N GLY A 126 -11.94 -6.24 -17.59
CA GLY A 126 -12.07 -7.69 -17.52
C GLY A 126 -10.89 -8.44 -16.99
N ALA A 127 -9.82 -7.75 -16.60
CA ALA A 127 -8.57 -8.39 -16.22
C ALA A 127 -8.17 -8.20 -14.76
N GLY A 128 -9.05 -7.62 -13.95
CA GLY A 128 -8.70 -7.33 -12.56
C GLY A 128 -7.73 -6.18 -12.45
N THR A 129 -7.21 -5.98 -11.26
CA THR A 129 -6.30 -4.87 -10.98
C THR A 129 -5.18 -5.36 -10.06
N ARG A 130 -3.97 -4.89 -10.32
CA ARG A 130 -2.84 -5.12 -9.42
C ARG A 130 -2.13 -3.80 -9.18
N VAL A 131 -2.01 -3.44 -7.91
CA VAL A 131 -1.27 -2.26 -7.47
C VAL A 131 -0.01 -2.77 -6.80
N THR A 132 1.15 -2.31 -7.26
CA THR A 132 2.44 -2.71 -6.70
C THR A 132 3.15 -1.46 -6.23
N LEU A 133 3.45 -1.42 -4.93
CA LEU A 133 4.14 -0.30 -4.31
C LEU A 133 5.48 -0.79 -3.80
N ARG A 134 6.54 -0.09 -4.22
CA ARG A 134 7.88 -0.38 -3.73
C ARG A 134 8.36 0.82 -2.93
N LEU A 135 8.82 0.58 -1.72
CA LEU A 135 9.23 1.65 -0.81
C LEU A 135 10.61 1.35 -0.23
N PRO A 136 11.44 2.38 -0.07
CA PRO A 136 12.63 2.21 0.74
C PRO A 136 12.22 2.16 2.22
N TYR A 137 13.08 1.63 3.07
CA TYR A 137 12.77 1.63 4.50
C TYR A 137 12.80 3.04 5.09
N HIS A 138 13.59 3.94 4.49
CA HIS A 138 13.66 5.32 4.95
C HIS A 138 13.54 6.26 3.74
N PRO A 139 12.97 7.44 3.94
CA PRO A 139 12.77 8.35 2.80
C PRO A 139 14.09 8.68 2.12
N VAL A 140 14.05 8.78 0.80
CA VAL A 140 15.21 9.14 0.01
C VAL A 140 15.61 10.57 0.36
N GLY A 141 16.89 10.77 0.57
CA GLY A 141 17.39 12.08 0.94
C GLY A 141 17.50 12.31 2.43
N GLU A 142 16.91 11.41 3.23
CA GLU A 142 17.03 11.50 4.67
C GLU A 142 18.42 11.07 5.07
N SER A 143 19.04 11.86 5.92
CA SER A 143 20.38 11.58 6.33
C SER A 143 20.39 10.52 7.39
N VAL A 144 20.68 9.33 6.99
CA VAL A 144 20.69 8.25 7.91
C VAL A 144 21.85 8.27 8.80
N HIS A 145 22.87 8.85 8.28
CA HIS A 145 24.02 8.79 8.91
C HIS A 145 24.24 9.85 9.78
N ASP A 146 23.40 10.53 9.88
CA ASP A 146 23.59 11.46 10.65
C ASP A 146 23.97 11.11 11.85
N ASP A 147 23.94 10.29 12.01
CA ASP A 147 24.37 9.90 12.90
C ASP A 147 25.39 9.81 13.19
N GLY A 148 25.48 9.94 12.86
CA GLY A 148 26.31 9.92 13.04
C GLY A 148 26.99 10.09 13.51
N GLY A 149 27.04 10.04 13.57
CA GLY A 149 27.78 10.12 13.86
C GLY A 149 28.28 10.75 14.38
N ARG A 150 28.17 11.06 14.55
CA ARG A 150 28.80 11.70 14.94
C ARG A 150 29.03 11.67 15.79
#